data_cbe128bc97e98b062a310acd00e40965
#
_entry.id   cbe128bc97e98b062a310acd00e40965
#
_cell.length_a   1.000
_cell.length_b   1.000
_cell.length_c   1.000
_cell.angle_alpha   90.00
_cell.angle_beta   90.00
_cell.angle_gamma   90.00
#
_symmetry.space_group_name_H-M   'P 1'
#
loop_
_entity.id
_entity.type
_entity.pdbx_description
1 polymer ?
#
loop_
_entity_poly.entity_id
_entity_poly.type
_entity_poly.pdbx_seq_one_letter_code
_entity_poly.pdbx_strand_id
1 'polypeptide(L)'
;VIRDIIRSQPELDRLAQRLTTSVFNASGIDQRHSVVTEFQADPDASPGLFFDPSTGRLLTPSTGARNEYYIVHATELFVRAAGAALAACPGLTADDITHVVTVSCTGFYAPGPEYAIVRALGLRPNVSRFHVGFMGCYAAFPALKMAKAFCEADPSAVVLVVCAELCTIHMHSARDADTLIANSVFADGAAAAVVSARTPAVSAPVLRLDHFETTLTPAGVGEADMAWTIGDQGYDMVLSTYVPAIIEAHIGDALAPLFAHEPALGDDPLNGIAQWAIHPGGRSILDKVQASLGLSDEQLHPSREILRQYGNMSSATVLFILADLLRDAGSGDRVCAMAFGPGLTVESGLMTKLTGLA
;
A
#
# COMPACT_ATOMS: atom_id res chain seq x y z
N VAL A 1 -15.10 -2.71 16.59
CA VAL A 1 -16.28 -2.44 15.75
C VAL A 1 -16.35 -3.44 14.61
N ILE A 2 -15.50 -3.36 13.56
CA ILE A 2 -15.59 -4.22 12.35
C ILE A 2 -15.55 -5.72 12.70
N ARG A 3 -14.65 -6.16 13.60
CA ARG A 3 -14.62 -7.55 14.08
C ARG A 3 -15.98 -8.02 14.59
N ASP A 4 -16.64 -7.18 15.38
CA ASP A 4 -17.90 -7.55 16.03
C ASP A 4 -19.06 -7.54 15.03
N ILE A 5 -19.04 -6.61 14.05
CA ILE A 5 -19.97 -6.60 12.92
C ILE A 5 -19.85 -7.91 12.14
N ILE A 6 -18.64 -8.29 11.68
CA ILE A 6 -18.46 -9.54 10.91
C ILE A 6 -18.87 -10.76 11.74
N ARG A 7 -18.39 -10.85 12.99
CA ARG A 7 -18.70 -12.00 13.86
C ARG A 7 -20.19 -12.21 14.11
N SER A 8 -20.97 -11.12 14.09
CA SER A 8 -22.42 -11.17 14.33
C SER A 8 -23.26 -11.54 13.11
N GLN A 9 -22.63 -11.70 11.92
CA GLN A 9 -23.39 -12.00 10.71
C GLN A 9 -24.05 -13.40 10.81
N PRO A 10 -25.35 -13.51 10.46
CA PRO A 10 -26.13 -14.73 10.71
C PRO A 10 -25.69 -15.93 9.86
N GLU A 11 -25.03 -15.70 8.73
CA GLU A 11 -24.49 -16.76 7.87
C GLU A 11 -23.21 -17.41 8.44
N LEU A 12 -22.55 -16.81 9.41
CA LEU A 12 -21.36 -17.38 10.04
C LEU A 12 -21.73 -18.45 11.07
N ASP A 13 -21.22 -19.65 10.87
CA ASP A 13 -21.30 -20.70 11.87
C ASP A 13 -20.32 -20.46 13.05
N ARG A 14 -20.38 -21.31 14.06
CA ARG A 14 -19.53 -21.19 15.27
C ARG A 14 -18.03 -21.26 14.96
N LEU A 15 -17.64 -21.99 13.91
CA LEU A 15 -16.24 -22.13 13.51
C LEU A 15 -15.75 -20.81 12.88
N ALA A 16 -16.51 -20.27 11.92
CA ALA A 16 -16.20 -18.99 11.28
C ALA A 16 -16.19 -17.83 12.29
N GLN A 17 -17.11 -17.80 13.26
CA GLN A 17 -17.11 -16.80 14.33
C GLN A 17 -15.85 -16.86 15.22
N ARG A 18 -15.37 -18.08 15.54
CA ARG A 18 -14.12 -18.29 16.29
C ARG A 18 -12.91 -17.87 15.46
N LEU A 19 -12.89 -18.25 14.18
CA LEU A 19 -11.83 -17.85 13.26
C LEU A 19 -11.77 -16.34 13.12
N THR A 20 -12.90 -15.66 12.90
CA THR A 20 -12.99 -14.19 12.88
C THR A 20 -12.35 -13.60 14.12
N THR A 21 -12.73 -14.07 15.31
CA THR A 21 -12.15 -13.58 16.55
C THR A 21 -10.63 -13.78 16.61
N SER A 22 -10.15 -14.95 16.18
CA SER A 22 -8.75 -15.32 16.19
C SER A 22 -7.92 -14.44 15.25
N VAL A 23 -8.34 -14.31 13.98
CA VAL A 23 -7.57 -13.55 12.98
C VAL A 23 -7.52 -12.06 13.30
N PHE A 24 -8.61 -11.47 13.78
CA PHE A 24 -8.61 -10.07 14.23
C PHE A 24 -7.72 -9.83 15.45
N ASN A 25 -7.74 -10.72 16.44
CA ASN A 25 -6.88 -10.59 17.62
C ASN A 25 -5.40 -10.81 17.30
N ALA A 26 -5.09 -11.64 16.30
CA ALA A 26 -3.73 -11.93 15.85
C ALA A 26 -3.18 -10.92 14.83
N SER A 27 -4.03 -10.04 14.29
CA SER A 27 -3.66 -9.13 13.18
C SER A 27 -2.54 -8.14 13.52
N GLY A 28 -2.37 -7.79 14.80
CA GLY A 28 -1.44 -6.75 15.23
C GLY A 28 -1.93 -5.32 14.91
N ILE A 29 -3.25 -5.15 14.68
CA ILE A 29 -3.87 -3.89 14.27
C ILE A 29 -4.74 -3.37 15.41
N ASP A 30 -4.43 -2.18 15.92
CA ASP A 30 -5.23 -1.51 16.95
C ASP A 30 -6.38 -0.71 16.33
N GLN A 31 -6.10 -0.03 15.21
CA GLN A 31 -7.09 0.76 14.50
C GLN A 31 -6.91 0.72 12.98
N ARG A 32 -7.99 1.00 12.27
CA ARG A 32 -8.03 1.10 10.82
C ARG A 32 -8.92 2.26 10.42
N HIS A 33 -8.63 2.83 9.26
CA HIS A 33 -9.45 3.89 8.68
C HIS A 33 -10.31 3.33 7.55
N SER A 34 -11.50 3.86 7.42
CA SER A 34 -12.46 3.48 6.39
C SER A 34 -13.24 4.71 5.92
N VAL A 35 -13.50 4.80 4.62
CA VAL A 35 -14.41 5.79 4.06
C VAL A 35 -15.88 5.41 4.29
N VAL A 36 -16.15 4.16 4.69
CA VAL A 36 -17.50 3.65 4.99
C VAL A 36 -17.88 4.06 6.42
N THR A 37 -18.47 5.24 6.54
CA THR A 37 -18.86 5.81 7.84
C THR A 37 -19.98 5.05 8.53
N GLU A 38 -20.77 4.28 7.78
CA GLU A 38 -21.89 3.46 8.26
C GLU A 38 -21.50 2.45 9.33
N PHE A 39 -20.24 1.95 9.30
CA PHE A 39 -19.73 1.01 10.32
C PHE A 39 -19.66 1.59 11.73
N GLN A 40 -19.80 2.91 11.88
CA GLN A 40 -19.82 3.62 13.15
C GLN A 40 -21.14 4.39 13.38
N ALA A 41 -22.14 4.16 12.52
CA ALA A 41 -23.44 4.83 12.64
C ALA A 41 -24.21 4.35 13.88
N ASP A 42 -25.05 5.22 14.40
CA ASP A 42 -25.96 4.87 15.50
C ASP A 42 -26.94 3.77 15.05
N PRO A 43 -27.38 2.88 15.97
CA PRO A 43 -28.35 1.82 15.65
C PRO A 43 -29.66 2.33 15.03
N ASP A 44 -30.05 3.56 15.35
CA ASP A 44 -31.27 4.17 14.82
C ASP A 44 -31.09 4.89 13.46
N ALA A 45 -29.85 4.87 12.91
CA ALA A 45 -29.59 5.45 11.60
C ALA A 45 -30.21 4.59 10.47
N SER A 46 -30.57 5.25 9.38
CA SER A 46 -31.06 4.57 8.19
C SER A 46 -29.98 3.65 7.60
N PRO A 47 -30.38 2.53 6.95
CA PRO A 47 -29.43 1.67 6.24
C PRO A 47 -28.61 2.48 5.22
N GLY A 48 -27.31 2.22 5.20
CA GLY A 48 -26.40 2.73 4.18
C GLY A 48 -26.25 1.80 2.98
N LEU A 49 -25.18 1.96 2.23
CA LEU A 49 -24.87 1.10 1.08
C LEU A 49 -24.25 -0.24 1.52
N PHE A 50 -23.43 -0.25 2.56
CA PHE A 50 -22.62 -1.40 3.00
C PHE A 50 -23.10 -2.03 4.29
N PHE A 51 -23.81 -1.26 5.11
CA PHE A 51 -24.19 -1.71 6.45
C PHE A 51 -25.55 -1.13 6.86
N ASP A 52 -26.35 -1.96 7.49
CA ASP A 52 -27.61 -1.56 8.14
C ASP A 52 -27.40 -1.55 9.67
N PRO A 53 -27.27 -0.36 10.27
CA PRO A 53 -27.05 -0.22 11.71
C PRO A 53 -28.20 -0.78 12.54
N SER A 54 -29.44 -0.69 12.07
CA SER A 54 -30.64 -1.13 12.80
C SER A 54 -30.71 -2.64 12.98
N THR A 55 -30.19 -3.41 12.02
CA THR A 55 -30.15 -4.87 12.04
C THR A 55 -28.77 -5.43 12.34
N GLY A 56 -27.71 -4.59 12.27
CA GLY A 56 -26.32 -5.01 12.40
C GLY A 56 -25.82 -5.85 11.22
N ARG A 57 -26.48 -5.78 10.05
CA ARG A 57 -26.17 -6.61 8.87
C ARG A 57 -25.27 -5.90 7.88
N LEU A 58 -24.25 -6.61 7.39
CA LEU A 58 -23.54 -6.23 6.18
C LEU A 58 -24.45 -6.42 4.98
N LEU A 59 -24.51 -5.39 4.14
CA LEU A 59 -25.23 -5.41 2.87
C LEU A 59 -24.30 -5.88 1.75
N THR A 60 -24.90 -6.33 0.65
CA THR A 60 -24.18 -6.91 -0.50
C THR A 60 -24.39 -6.07 -1.77
N PRO A 61 -23.88 -4.81 -1.81
CA PRO A 61 -23.99 -4.01 -3.01
C PRO A 61 -23.21 -4.66 -4.17
N SER A 62 -23.69 -4.45 -5.38
CA SER A 62 -23.01 -4.91 -6.59
C SER A 62 -21.63 -4.24 -6.75
N THR A 63 -20.75 -4.86 -7.53
CA THR A 63 -19.45 -4.27 -7.88
C THR A 63 -19.60 -2.89 -8.52
N GLY A 64 -20.63 -2.68 -9.35
CA GLY A 64 -20.94 -1.36 -9.92
C GLY A 64 -21.23 -0.33 -8.84
N ALA A 65 -22.10 -0.64 -7.87
CA ALA A 65 -22.43 0.28 -6.78
C ALA A 65 -21.21 0.60 -5.89
N ARG A 66 -20.34 -0.40 -5.62
CA ARG A 66 -19.07 -0.19 -4.91
C ARG A 66 -18.14 0.73 -5.71
N ASN A 67 -18.07 0.55 -7.03
CA ASN A 67 -17.24 1.38 -7.89
C ASN A 67 -17.76 2.82 -8.00
N GLU A 68 -19.08 3.04 -8.02
CA GLU A 68 -19.66 4.39 -7.93
C GLU A 68 -19.25 5.08 -6.61
N TYR A 69 -19.31 4.36 -5.50
CA TYR A 69 -18.82 4.86 -4.20
C TYR A 69 -17.31 5.14 -4.22
N TYR A 70 -16.53 4.26 -4.85
CA TYR A 70 -15.09 4.45 -5.05
C TYR A 70 -14.80 5.76 -5.80
N ILE A 71 -15.49 6.03 -6.92
CA ILE A 71 -15.26 7.23 -7.74
C ILE A 71 -15.33 8.49 -6.89
N VAL A 72 -16.32 8.59 -6.02
CA VAL A 72 -16.50 9.78 -5.17
C VAL A 72 -15.38 9.89 -4.13
N HIS A 73 -15.22 8.87 -3.31
CA HIS A 73 -14.35 8.92 -2.13
C HIS A 73 -12.86 8.78 -2.45
N ALA A 74 -12.50 7.94 -3.44
CA ALA A 74 -11.11 7.82 -3.87
C ALA A 74 -10.61 9.09 -4.56
N THR A 75 -11.45 9.74 -5.38
CA THR A 75 -11.08 11.01 -6.03
C THR A 75 -10.68 12.07 -5.00
N GLU A 76 -11.44 12.20 -3.91
CA GLU A 76 -11.11 13.12 -2.82
C GLU A 76 -9.77 12.79 -2.18
N LEU A 77 -9.53 11.50 -1.86
CA LEU A 77 -8.28 11.06 -1.24
C LEU A 77 -7.09 11.27 -2.16
N PHE A 78 -7.20 10.95 -3.45
CA PHE A 78 -6.15 11.19 -4.44
C PHE A 78 -5.77 12.68 -4.51
N VAL A 79 -6.75 13.56 -4.62
CA VAL A 79 -6.51 15.01 -4.70
C VAL A 79 -5.90 15.55 -3.42
N ARG A 80 -6.39 15.12 -2.25
CA ARG A 80 -5.84 15.54 -0.95
C ARG A 80 -4.41 15.07 -0.74
N ALA A 81 -4.11 13.81 -1.04
CA ALA A 81 -2.75 13.27 -0.91
C ALA A 81 -1.78 13.97 -1.88
N ALA A 82 -2.20 14.18 -3.13
CA ALA A 82 -1.43 14.91 -4.14
C ALA A 82 -1.12 16.35 -3.69
N GLY A 83 -2.12 17.07 -3.22
CA GLY A 83 -1.96 18.44 -2.72
C GLY A 83 -1.06 18.52 -1.49
N ALA A 84 -1.19 17.57 -0.55
CA ALA A 84 -0.35 17.51 0.64
C ALA A 84 1.13 17.23 0.28
N ALA A 85 1.40 16.30 -0.65
CA ALA A 85 2.75 16.00 -1.10
C ALA A 85 3.40 17.19 -1.79
N LEU A 86 2.69 17.89 -2.68
CA LEU A 86 3.20 19.09 -3.34
C LEU A 86 3.49 20.21 -2.33
N ALA A 87 2.59 20.44 -1.38
CA ALA A 87 2.77 21.44 -0.32
C ALA A 87 3.97 21.12 0.61
N ALA A 88 4.31 19.84 0.76
CA ALA A 88 5.46 19.40 1.55
C ALA A 88 6.81 19.51 0.79
N CYS A 89 6.80 19.94 -0.48
CA CYS A 89 8.01 20.10 -1.31
C CYS A 89 8.31 21.58 -1.56
N PRO A 90 9.00 22.28 -0.64
CA PRO A 90 9.32 23.70 -0.81
C PRO A 90 10.13 23.95 -2.10
N GLY A 91 9.74 24.98 -2.85
CA GLY A 91 10.39 25.33 -4.11
C GLY A 91 9.81 24.65 -5.35
N LEU A 92 8.81 23.77 -5.18
CA LEU A 92 8.01 23.21 -6.27
C LEU A 92 6.59 23.77 -6.24
N THR A 93 6.04 24.00 -7.43
CA THR A 93 4.68 24.49 -7.65
C THR A 93 3.91 23.55 -8.57
N ALA A 94 2.61 23.78 -8.74
CA ALA A 94 1.78 23.06 -9.69
C ALA A 94 2.33 23.11 -11.13
N ASP A 95 2.95 24.22 -11.51
CA ASP A 95 3.56 24.43 -12.85
C ASP A 95 4.82 23.59 -13.07
N ASP A 96 5.46 23.10 -12.02
CA ASP A 96 6.65 22.25 -12.14
C ASP A 96 6.30 20.80 -12.45
N ILE A 97 5.12 20.34 -12.08
CA ILE A 97 4.71 18.94 -12.27
C ILE A 97 4.61 18.62 -13.77
N THR A 98 5.37 17.62 -14.21
CA THR A 98 5.42 17.14 -15.60
C THR A 98 4.68 15.84 -15.81
N HIS A 99 4.61 15.01 -14.77
CA HIS A 99 3.97 13.69 -14.82
C HIS A 99 3.12 13.46 -13.56
N VAL A 100 1.97 12.80 -13.74
CA VAL A 100 1.15 12.28 -12.66
C VAL A 100 1.01 10.77 -12.85
N VAL A 101 1.42 10.00 -11.86
CA VAL A 101 1.27 8.54 -11.82
C VAL A 101 0.37 8.19 -10.64
N THR A 102 -0.83 7.72 -10.93
CA THR A 102 -1.78 7.25 -9.89
C THR A 102 -1.74 5.73 -9.78
N VAL A 103 -2.00 5.23 -8.58
CA VAL A 103 -2.00 3.79 -8.26
C VAL A 103 -3.27 3.44 -7.50
N SER A 104 -4.01 2.44 -7.96
CA SER A 104 -5.09 1.81 -7.20
C SER A 104 -5.44 0.43 -7.72
N CYS A 105 -5.85 -0.46 -6.82
CA CYS A 105 -6.39 -1.77 -7.15
C CYS A 105 -7.81 -2.00 -6.62
N THR A 106 -8.48 -0.95 -6.12
CA THR A 106 -9.78 -1.05 -5.44
C THR A 106 -10.95 -0.40 -6.18
N GLY A 107 -10.72 0.14 -7.38
CA GLY A 107 -11.75 0.67 -8.26
C GLY A 107 -11.18 1.27 -9.54
N PHE A 108 -12.05 1.51 -10.53
CA PHE A 108 -11.67 2.01 -11.86
C PHE A 108 -12.69 2.99 -12.40
N TYR A 109 -12.21 4.03 -13.04
CA TYR A 109 -13.05 4.96 -13.82
C TYR A 109 -12.22 5.76 -14.83
N ALA A 110 -12.86 6.30 -15.85
CA ALA A 110 -12.25 7.18 -16.83
C ALA A 110 -13.20 8.34 -17.20
N PRO A 111 -12.72 9.61 -17.19
CA PRO A 111 -11.36 10.07 -16.87
C PRO A 111 -10.98 9.73 -15.44
N GLY A 112 -9.73 9.25 -15.22
CA GLY A 112 -9.30 8.66 -13.97
C GLY A 112 -8.87 9.68 -12.89
N PRO A 113 -8.34 9.17 -11.76
CA PRO A 113 -7.89 10.02 -10.65
C PRO A 113 -6.75 10.96 -11.06
N GLU A 114 -5.90 10.57 -12.01
CA GLU A 114 -4.85 11.43 -12.55
C GLU A 114 -5.41 12.67 -13.24
N TYR A 115 -6.57 12.54 -13.92
CA TYR A 115 -7.26 13.67 -14.51
C TYR A 115 -7.84 14.60 -13.42
N ALA A 116 -8.44 14.01 -12.39
CA ALA A 116 -8.99 14.76 -11.27
C ALA A 116 -7.92 15.60 -10.56
N ILE A 117 -6.73 15.01 -10.33
CA ILE A 117 -5.58 15.71 -9.73
C ILE A 117 -5.16 16.90 -10.60
N VAL A 118 -5.00 16.71 -11.93
CA VAL A 118 -4.61 17.79 -12.84
C VAL A 118 -5.58 18.96 -12.75
N ARG A 119 -6.88 18.68 -12.72
CA ARG A 119 -7.93 19.72 -12.66
C ARG A 119 -8.00 20.40 -11.29
N ALA A 120 -7.93 19.64 -10.21
CA ALA A 120 -8.07 20.15 -8.85
C ALA A 120 -6.87 20.98 -8.39
N LEU A 121 -5.65 20.56 -8.76
CA LEU A 121 -4.42 21.28 -8.38
C LEU A 121 -4.00 22.35 -9.42
N GLY A 122 -4.74 22.50 -10.53
CA GLY A 122 -4.41 23.46 -11.57
C GLY A 122 -3.10 23.17 -12.28
N LEU A 123 -2.75 21.87 -12.45
CA LEU A 123 -1.54 21.48 -13.17
C LEU A 123 -1.63 21.88 -14.64
N ARG A 124 -0.50 21.98 -15.31
CA ARG A 124 -0.44 22.33 -16.73
C ARG A 124 -1.22 21.31 -17.58
N PRO A 125 -1.91 21.74 -18.65
CA PRO A 125 -2.78 20.84 -19.43
C PRO A 125 -2.02 19.78 -20.23
N ASN A 126 -0.72 19.94 -20.40
CA ASN A 126 0.19 19.01 -21.10
C ASN A 126 0.93 18.04 -20.16
N VAL A 127 0.54 17.94 -18.89
CA VAL A 127 1.08 16.95 -17.94
C VAL A 127 0.80 15.54 -18.45
N SER A 128 1.84 14.71 -18.50
CA SER A 128 1.70 13.28 -18.82
C SER A 128 1.03 12.55 -17.67
N ARG A 129 0.08 11.65 -18.00
CA ARG A 129 -0.77 10.97 -17.00
C ARG A 129 -0.73 9.47 -17.19
N PHE A 130 -0.54 8.75 -16.10
CA PHE A 130 -0.49 7.30 -16.07
C PHE A 130 -1.29 6.78 -14.88
N HIS A 131 -1.90 5.60 -15.06
CA HIS A 131 -2.56 4.87 -13.99
C HIS A 131 -2.02 3.45 -13.91
N VAL A 132 -1.47 3.07 -12.75
CA VAL A 132 -1.01 1.72 -12.43
C VAL A 132 -2.14 1.04 -11.69
N GLY A 133 -2.94 0.24 -12.41
CA GLY A 133 -4.14 -0.40 -11.88
C GLY A 133 -3.96 -1.89 -11.64
N PHE A 134 -4.64 -2.40 -10.61
CA PHE A 134 -4.87 -3.82 -10.36
C PHE A 134 -3.61 -4.69 -10.18
N MET A 135 -2.54 -4.12 -9.64
CA MET A 135 -1.29 -4.85 -9.35
C MET A 135 -1.16 -5.30 -7.88
N GLY A 136 -2.02 -4.79 -6.98
CA GLY A 136 -2.02 -5.17 -5.56
C GLY A 136 -1.06 -4.34 -4.70
N CYS A 137 -0.69 -4.90 -3.55
CA CYS A 137 0.01 -4.18 -2.49
C CYS A 137 1.41 -3.66 -2.86
N TYR A 138 2.05 -4.23 -3.87
CA TYR A 138 3.37 -3.79 -4.33
C TYR A 138 3.33 -2.63 -5.33
N ALA A 139 2.16 -2.22 -5.79
CA ALA A 139 2.01 -1.34 -6.96
C ALA A 139 2.65 0.06 -6.82
N ALA A 140 2.97 0.49 -5.60
CA ALA A 140 3.79 1.69 -5.40
C ALA A 140 5.21 1.58 -5.99
N PHE A 141 5.80 0.38 -6.03
CA PHE A 141 7.14 0.17 -6.57
C PHE A 141 7.21 0.38 -8.07
N PRO A 142 6.36 -0.26 -8.91
CA PRO A 142 6.29 0.08 -10.33
C PRO A 142 6.10 1.58 -10.58
N ALA A 143 5.27 2.26 -9.80
CA ALA A 143 5.09 3.71 -9.93
C ALA A 143 6.35 4.51 -9.59
N LEU A 144 7.08 4.13 -8.53
CA LEU A 144 8.37 4.74 -8.18
C LEU A 144 9.46 4.43 -9.22
N LYS A 145 9.49 3.21 -9.79
CA LYS A 145 10.37 2.84 -10.92
C LYS A 145 10.11 3.71 -12.14
N MET A 146 8.83 3.90 -12.51
CA MET A 146 8.44 4.78 -13.60
C MET A 146 8.90 6.22 -13.33
N ALA A 147 8.65 6.73 -12.13
CA ALA A 147 9.06 8.08 -11.75
C ALA A 147 10.58 8.27 -11.83
N LYS A 148 11.37 7.30 -11.32
CA LYS A 148 12.82 7.29 -11.43
C LYS A 148 13.27 7.31 -12.90
N ALA A 149 12.71 6.42 -13.73
CA ALA A 149 13.05 6.33 -15.15
C ALA A 149 12.71 7.61 -15.92
N PHE A 150 11.59 8.28 -15.61
CA PHE A 150 11.25 9.56 -16.22
C PHE A 150 12.27 10.65 -15.84
N CYS A 151 12.69 10.71 -14.58
CA CYS A 151 13.68 11.67 -14.10
C CYS A 151 15.10 11.38 -14.65
N GLU A 152 15.45 10.13 -14.92
CA GLU A 152 16.71 9.74 -15.55
C GLU A 152 16.72 10.09 -17.06
N ALA A 153 15.58 9.91 -17.72
CA ALA A 153 15.44 10.27 -19.14
C ALA A 153 15.35 11.78 -19.37
N ASP A 154 14.73 12.51 -18.45
CA ASP A 154 14.61 13.96 -18.47
C ASP A 154 14.87 14.54 -17.05
N PRO A 155 16.06 15.11 -16.81
CA PRO A 155 16.40 15.73 -15.51
C PRO A 155 15.49 16.89 -15.09
N SER A 156 14.71 17.45 -16.02
CA SER A 156 13.71 18.48 -15.72
C SER A 156 12.39 17.89 -15.21
N ALA A 157 12.18 16.57 -15.33
CA ALA A 157 10.96 15.92 -14.93
C ALA A 157 10.72 16.07 -13.41
N VAL A 158 9.46 16.31 -13.08
CA VAL A 158 8.92 16.30 -11.73
C VAL A 158 7.67 15.41 -11.76
N VAL A 159 7.73 14.29 -11.07
CA VAL A 159 6.72 13.23 -11.12
C VAL A 159 5.97 13.18 -9.79
N LEU A 160 4.66 13.35 -9.83
CA LEU A 160 3.77 13.19 -8.70
C LEU A 160 3.21 11.78 -8.72
N VAL A 161 3.65 10.94 -7.79
CA VAL A 161 3.15 9.56 -7.58
C VAL A 161 2.11 9.61 -6.47
N VAL A 162 0.92 9.04 -6.72
CA VAL A 162 -0.20 9.04 -5.76
C VAL A 162 -0.83 7.67 -5.69
N CYS A 163 -0.81 7.06 -4.52
CA CYS A 163 -1.47 5.78 -4.23
C CYS A 163 -2.71 6.03 -3.36
N ALA A 164 -3.86 5.48 -3.73
CA ALA A 164 -5.06 5.52 -2.89
C ALA A 164 -5.88 4.25 -3.04
N GLU A 165 -6.25 3.67 -1.90
CA GLU A 165 -6.95 2.40 -1.84
C GLU A 165 -8.14 2.48 -0.88
N LEU A 166 -9.27 1.96 -1.32
CA LEU A 166 -10.50 1.83 -0.55
C LEU A 166 -10.85 0.35 -0.36
N CYS A 167 -10.00 -0.38 0.35
CA CYS A 167 -10.17 -1.83 0.50
C CYS A 167 -11.47 -2.19 1.24
N THR A 168 -11.91 -1.32 2.16
CA THR A 168 -13.09 -1.61 3.00
C THR A 168 -14.40 -1.63 2.23
N ILE A 169 -14.46 -1.00 1.06
CA ILE A 169 -15.66 -1.07 0.21
C ILE A 169 -15.90 -2.46 -0.40
N HIS A 170 -14.87 -3.34 -0.41
CA HIS A 170 -14.98 -4.73 -0.88
C HIS A 170 -15.24 -5.73 0.25
N MET A 171 -15.35 -5.24 1.50
CA MET A 171 -15.66 -6.08 2.64
C MET A 171 -17.03 -6.75 2.45
N HIS A 172 -17.07 -8.04 2.71
CA HIS A 172 -18.31 -8.83 2.74
C HIS A 172 -18.21 -9.97 3.75
N SER A 173 -19.34 -10.55 4.08
CA SER A 173 -19.40 -11.68 5.01
C SER A 173 -19.28 -12.99 4.22
N ALA A 174 -18.33 -13.82 4.61
CA ALA A 174 -18.14 -15.15 4.05
C ALA A 174 -17.61 -16.11 5.14
N ARG A 175 -17.68 -17.41 4.89
CA ARG A 175 -17.22 -18.44 5.86
C ARG A 175 -15.80 -18.90 5.60
N ASP A 176 -15.28 -18.61 4.41
CA ASP A 176 -13.93 -19.01 4.03
C ASP A 176 -12.85 -18.21 4.78
N ALA A 177 -11.72 -18.86 4.98
CA ALA A 177 -10.65 -18.30 5.77
C ALA A 177 -9.99 -17.07 5.10
N ASP A 178 -9.87 -17.08 3.78
CA ASP A 178 -9.21 -16.02 3.01
C ASP A 178 -9.96 -14.70 3.13
N THR A 179 -11.29 -14.72 2.97
CA THR A 179 -12.14 -13.53 3.19
C THR A 179 -12.06 -13.04 4.63
N LEU A 180 -12.08 -13.93 5.63
CA LEU A 180 -11.99 -13.53 7.04
C LEU A 180 -10.62 -12.92 7.38
N ILE A 181 -9.54 -13.46 6.81
CA ILE A 181 -8.19 -12.89 6.95
C ILE A 181 -8.14 -11.52 6.27
N ALA A 182 -8.59 -11.42 5.01
CA ALA A 182 -8.65 -10.15 4.28
C ALA A 182 -9.41 -9.07 5.06
N ASN A 183 -10.61 -9.40 5.55
CA ASN A 183 -11.41 -8.51 6.41
C ASN A 183 -10.67 -8.09 7.69
N SER A 184 -9.73 -8.88 8.19
CA SER A 184 -9.01 -8.59 9.42
C SER A 184 -7.83 -7.65 9.23
N VAL A 185 -7.29 -7.50 8.01
CA VAL A 185 -6.06 -6.74 7.77
C VAL A 185 -6.26 -5.49 6.92
N PHE A 186 -7.16 -5.49 5.93
CA PHE A 186 -7.30 -4.40 4.98
C PHE A 186 -7.98 -3.14 5.56
N ALA A 187 -7.51 -1.98 5.09
CA ALA A 187 -7.96 -0.65 5.48
C ALA A 187 -7.94 0.29 4.26
N ASP A 188 -8.48 1.50 4.42
CA ASP A 188 -8.43 2.55 3.41
C ASP A 188 -7.34 3.56 3.72
N GLY A 189 -6.73 4.10 2.67
CA GLY A 189 -5.73 5.15 2.85
C GLY A 189 -5.17 5.67 1.53
N ALA A 190 -4.52 6.82 1.61
CA ALA A 190 -3.83 7.44 0.48
C ALA A 190 -2.51 8.06 0.90
N ALA A 191 -1.52 7.96 0.02
CA ALA A 191 -0.21 8.59 0.19
C ALA A 191 0.31 9.07 -1.15
N ALA A 192 1.18 10.09 -1.14
CA ALA A 192 1.80 10.59 -2.35
C ALA A 192 3.27 10.95 -2.12
N ALA A 193 4.04 10.91 -3.19
CA ALA A 193 5.44 11.32 -3.22
C ALA A 193 5.71 12.17 -4.47
N VAL A 194 6.60 13.15 -4.33
CA VAL A 194 7.16 13.89 -5.47
C VAL A 194 8.56 13.35 -5.74
N VAL A 195 8.82 12.92 -6.97
CA VAL A 195 10.11 12.40 -7.43
C VAL A 195 10.70 13.36 -8.47
N SER A 196 11.95 13.74 -8.30
CA SER A 196 12.64 14.67 -9.22
C SER A 196 14.15 14.43 -9.18
N ALA A 197 14.83 14.69 -10.28
CA ALA A 197 16.29 14.77 -10.34
C ALA A 197 16.84 16.13 -9.90
N ARG A 198 15.97 17.12 -9.62
CA ARG A 198 16.38 18.46 -9.17
C ARG A 198 16.92 18.41 -7.74
N THR A 199 17.96 19.15 -7.46
CA THR A 199 18.40 19.37 -6.07
C THR A 199 17.29 20.07 -5.28
N PRO A 200 16.94 19.58 -4.07
CA PRO A 200 15.96 20.27 -3.25
C PRO A 200 16.32 21.72 -2.96
N ALA A 201 15.34 22.61 -2.99
CA ALA A 201 15.56 24.05 -2.74
C ALA A 201 15.91 24.38 -1.28
N VAL A 202 15.68 23.45 -0.37
CA VAL A 202 15.97 23.55 1.05
C VAL A 202 16.63 22.26 1.53
N SER A 203 17.32 22.30 2.66
CA SER A 203 17.96 21.12 3.28
C SER A 203 16.93 20.16 3.91
N ALA A 204 15.81 19.92 3.21
CA ALA A 204 14.82 18.93 3.63
C ALA A 204 15.37 17.51 3.41
N PRO A 205 15.04 16.56 4.29
CA PRO A 205 15.42 15.18 4.09
C PRO A 205 14.73 14.61 2.84
N VAL A 206 15.49 13.85 2.05
CA VAL A 206 14.99 13.14 0.86
C VAL A 206 15.47 11.70 0.85
N LEU A 207 14.75 10.83 0.16
CA LEU A 207 15.20 9.49 -0.19
C LEU A 207 15.69 9.51 -1.64
N ARG A 208 16.98 9.29 -1.85
CA ARG A 208 17.50 9.01 -3.19
C ARG A 208 17.09 7.60 -3.57
N LEU A 209 16.43 7.44 -4.70
CA LEU A 209 16.00 6.16 -5.24
C LEU A 209 17.18 5.53 -6.01
N ASP A 210 17.91 4.61 -5.37
CA ASP A 210 19.14 4.06 -5.93
C ASP A 210 18.83 2.95 -6.94
N HIS A 211 18.27 1.82 -6.48
CA HIS A 211 18.00 0.64 -7.29
C HIS A 211 16.62 0.07 -6.99
N PHE A 212 16.03 -0.60 -7.95
CA PHE A 212 14.78 -1.35 -7.80
C PHE A 212 14.86 -2.68 -8.53
N GLU A 213 14.28 -3.72 -7.94
CA GLU A 213 14.15 -5.03 -8.56
C GLU A 213 12.74 -5.59 -8.45
N THR A 214 12.38 -6.40 -9.43
CA THR A 214 11.16 -7.21 -9.45
C THR A 214 11.56 -8.67 -9.55
N THR A 215 11.13 -9.49 -8.60
CA THR A 215 11.37 -10.93 -8.63
C THR A 215 10.03 -11.67 -8.54
N LEU A 216 9.81 -12.60 -9.47
CA LEU A 216 8.72 -13.56 -9.37
C LEU A 216 9.22 -14.81 -8.65
N THR A 217 8.37 -15.42 -7.83
CA THR A 217 8.63 -16.77 -7.32
C THR A 217 8.73 -17.76 -8.49
N PRO A 218 9.38 -18.93 -8.31
CA PRO A 218 9.42 -19.96 -9.34
C PRO A 218 8.02 -20.34 -9.83
N ALA A 219 7.88 -20.66 -11.11
CA ALA A 219 6.59 -21.03 -11.70
C ALA A 219 5.90 -22.16 -10.94
N GLY A 220 4.62 -22.01 -10.65
CA GLY A 220 3.82 -22.93 -9.83
C GLY A 220 3.95 -22.70 -8.31
N VAL A 221 4.70 -21.70 -7.87
CA VAL A 221 4.86 -21.37 -6.44
C VAL A 221 4.18 -20.05 -6.12
N GLY A 222 3.06 -20.11 -5.40
CA GLY A 222 2.36 -18.94 -4.89
C GLY A 222 1.39 -18.26 -5.86
N GLU A 223 1.32 -18.67 -7.13
CA GLU A 223 0.44 -18.06 -8.15
C GLU A 223 -1.04 -18.13 -7.75
N ALA A 224 -1.46 -19.24 -7.13
CA ALA A 224 -2.83 -19.43 -6.66
C ALA A 224 -3.05 -18.99 -5.22
N ASP A 225 -2.00 -18.61 -4.49
CA ASP A 225 -2.05 -18.30 -3.06
C ASP A 225 -2.31 -16.82 -2.78
N MET A 226 -2.04 -15.95 -3.72
CA MET A 226 -2.38 -14.52 -3.67
C MET A 226 -2.90 -14.08 -5.03
N ALA A 227 -4.20 -13.87 -5.11
CA ALA A 227 -4.88 -13.49 -6.34
C ALA A 227 -6.01 -12.49 -6.06
N TRP A 228 -6.36 -11.70 -7.06
CA TRP A 228 -7.36 -10.64 -6.98
C TRP A 228 -8.17 -10.63 -8.26
N THR A 229 -9.47 -10.81 -8.17
CA THR A 229 -10.36 -10.85 -9.34
C THR A 229 -11.61 -10.00 -9.10
N ILE A 230 -12.24 -9.57 -10.17
CA ILE A 230 -13.48 -8.77 -10.11
C ILE A 230 -14.67 -9.73 -10.07
N GLY A 231 -15.40 -9.71 -8.96
CA GLY A 231 -16.64 -10.48 -8.77
C GLY A 231 -17.90 -9.62 -8.92
N ASP A 232 -19.05 -10.22 -8.76
CA ASP A 232 -20.36 -9.54 -8.88
C ASP A 232 -20.69 -8.64 -7.66
N GLN A 233 -20.15 -8.98 -6.49
CA GLN A 233 -20.43 -8.30 -5.21
C GLN A 233 -19.15 -7.67 -4.61
N GLY A 234 -18.28 -7.18 -5.44
CA GLY A 234 -16.99 -6.63 -5.06
C GLY A 234 -15.86 -7.39 -5.71
N TYR A 235 -14.67 -7.28 -5.14
CA TYR A 235 -13.50 -7.98 -5.64
C TYR A 235 -13.23 -9.20 -4.77
N ASP A 236 -13.00 -10.32 -5.42
CA ASP A 236 -12.71 -11.60 -4.76
C ASP A 236 -11.21 -11.72 -4.56
N MET A 237 -10.80 -11.96 -3.32
CA MET A 237 -9.41 -12.12 -2.95
C MET A 237 -9.13 -13.55 -2.52
N VAL A 238 -8.06 -14.12 -3.04
CA VAL A 238 -7.38 -15.28 -2.46
C VAL A 238 -6.18 -14.75 -1.67
N LEU A 239 -6.16 -15.03 -0.37
CA LEU A 239 -5.05 -14.71 0.52
C LEU A 239 -4.76 -15.92 1.41
N SER A 240 -4.08 -16.88 0.81
CA SER A 240 -3.80 -18.17 1.43
C SER A 240 -2.91 -18.02 2.67
N THR A 241 -3.16 -18.84 3.68
CA THR A 241 -2.32 -18.97 4.87
C THR A 241 -0.89 -19.46 4.56
N TYR A 242 -0.62 -19.94 3.35
CA TYR A 242 0.71 -20.36 2.90
C TYR A 242 1.60 -19.21 2.45
N VAL A 243 1.05 -18.05 2.09
CA VAL A 243 1.81 -16.89 1.59
C VAL A 243 3.00 -16.52 2.49
N PRO A 244 2.87 -16.44 3.84
CA PRO A 244 4.01 -16.13 4.69
C PRO A 244 5.15 -17.14 4.59
N ALA A 245 4.85 -18.44 4.46
CA ALA A 245 5.86 -19.48 4.32
C ALA A 245 6.55 -19.44 2.94
N ILE A 246 5.81 -19.12 1.89
CA ILE A 246 6.37 -18.93 0.54
C ILE A 246 7.35 -17.75 0.53
N ILE A 247 6.97 -16.62 1.13
CA ILE A 247 7.86 -15.46 1.27
C ILE A 247 9.11 -15.83 2.06
N GLU A 248 8.97 -16.50 3.21
CA GLU A 248 10.11 -16.97 4.03
C GLU A 248 11.10 -17.81 3.22
N ALA A 249 10.59 -18.70 2.36
CA ALA A 249 11.43 -19.60 1.56
C ALA A 249 12.18 -18.90 0.41
N HIS A 250 11.65 -17.79 -0.12
CA HIS A 250 12.16 -17.18 -1.36
C HIS A 250 12.70 -15.76 -1.21
N ILE A 251 12.56 -15.12 -0.04
CA ILE A 251 12.91 -13.70 0.12
C ILE A 251 14.41 -13.43 -0.04
N GLY A 252 15.27 -14.35 0.40
CA GLY A 252 16.71 -14.20 0.23
C GLY A 252 17.12 -14.17 -1.24
N ASP A 253 16.61 -15.12 -2.01
CA ASP A 253 16.85 -15.17 -3.45
C ASP A 253 16.25 -13.97 -4.19
N ALA A 254 15.10 -13.47 -3.73
CA ALA A 254 14.45 -12.31 -4.31
C ALA A 254 15.22 -11.00 -4.08
N LEU A 255 15.98 -10.88 -2.99
CA LEU A 255 16.80 -9.70 -2.69
C LEU A 255 18.19 -9.76 -3.31
N ALA A 256 18.70 -10.94 -3.67
CA ALA A 256 20.04 -11.09 -4.22
C ALA A 256 20.32 -10.22 -5.45
N PRO A 257 19.40 -10.10 -6.46
CA PRO A 257 19.59 -9.21 -7.59
C PRO A 257 19.68 -7.74 -7.19
N LEU A 258 18.87 -7.28 -6.21
CA LEU A 258 18.91 -5.90 -5.72
C LEU A 258 20.27 -5.58 -5.11
N PHE A 259 20.80 -6.45 -4.27
CA PHE A 259 22.10 -6.24 -3.61
C PHE A 259 23.26 -6.35 -4.58
N ALA A 260 23.13 -7.10 -5.68
CA ALA A 260 24.14 -7.18 -6.73
C ALA A 260 24.41 -5.82 -7.42
N HIS A 261 23.47 -4.89 -7.38
CA HIS A 261 23.67 -3.52 -7.88
C HIS A 261 24.55 -2.65 -6.96
N GLU A 262 24.79 -3.08 -5.71
CA GLU A 262 25.52 -2.29 -4.73
C GLU A 262 26.64 -3.12 -4.08
N PRO A 263 27.73 -3.41 -4.81
CA PRO A 263 28.86 -4.19 -4.29
C PRO A 263 29.51 -3.60 -3.03
N ALA A 264 29.28 -2.29 -2.79
CA ALA A 264 29.78 -1.61 -1.58
C ALA A 264 29.16 -2.13 -0.27
N LEU A 265 28.01 -2.84 -0.35
CA LEU A 265 27.44 -3.51 0.82
C LEU A 265 28.24 -4.75 1.27
N GLY A 266 29.21 -5.21 0.46
CA GLY A 266 30.11 -6.32 0.79
C GLY A 266 29.44 -7.70 0.80
N ASP A 267 30.08 -8.65 1.50
CA ASP A 267 29.63 -10.06 1.56
C ASP A 267 28.40 -10.26 2.45
N ASP A 268 28.07 -9.29 3.29
CA ASP A 268 26.87 -9.31 4.15
C ASP A 268 26.04 -8.03 3.95
N PRO A 269 25.29 -7.95 2.84
CA PRO A 269 24.55 -6.75 2.50
C PRO A 269 23.46 -6.40 3.53
N LEU A 270 22.91 -7.35 4.27
CA LEU A 270 21.87 -7.10 5.27
C LEU A 270 22.39 -6.21 6.41
N ASN A 271 23.64 -6.39 6.85
CA ASN A 271 24.27 -5.55 7.85
C ASN A 271 24.55 -4.11 7.37
N GLY A 272 24.60 -3.89 6.06
CA GLY A 272 24.75 -2.57 5.45
C GLY A 272 23.44 -1.78 5.36
N ILE A 273 22.29 -2.39 5.67
CA ILE A 273 20.98 -1.77 5.63
C ILE A 273 20.59 -1.30 7.03
N ALA A 274 20.56 0.01 7.21
CA ALA A 274 20.21 0.61 8.50
C ALA A 274 18.69 0.57 8.76
N GLN A 275 17.86 0.72 7.72
CA GLN A 275 16.42 0.89 7.82
C GLN A 275 15.67 -0.01 6.85
N TRP A 276 14.51 -0.52 7.28
CA TRP A 276 13.69 -1.42 6.50
C TRP A 276 12.25 -0.92 6.38
N ALA A 277 11.78 -0.73 5.13
CA ALA A 277 10.39 -0.39 4.82
C ALA A 277 9.68 -1.60 4.21
N ILE A 278 9.21 -2.52 5.04
CA ILE A 278 8.59 -3.77 4.61
C ILE A 278 7.07 -3.59 4.64
N HIS A 279 6.44 -3.69 3.45
CA HIS A 279 4.97 -3.64 3.37
C HIS A 279 4.35 -4.73 4.25
N PRO A 280 3.52 -4.35 5.24
CA PRO A 280 2.91 -5.30 6.16
C PRO A 280 1.63 -5.89 5.55
N GLY A 281 1.76 -6.90 4.68
CA GLY A 281 0.60 -7.64 4.17
C GLY A 281 -0.30 -8.21 5.27
N GLY A 282 0.29 -8.47 6.44
CA GLY A 282 -0.26 -8.85 7.71
C GLY A 282 0.88 -9.10 8.69
N ARG A 283 0.59 -9.26 9.98
CA ARG A 283 1.61 -9.51 11.02
C ARG A 283 2.49 -10.72 10.69
N SER A 284 1.88 -11.82 10.23
CA SER A 284 2.61 -13.06 9.91
C SER A 284 3.64 -12.89 8.79
N ILE A 285 3.40 -11.98 7.82
CA ILE A 285 4.38 -11.63 6.79
C ILE A 285 5.61 -11.00 7.42
N LEU A 286 5.41 -10.00 8.29
CA LEU A 286 6.52 -9.34 8.98
C LEU A 286 7.32 -10.31 9.86
N ASP A 287 6.62 -11.21 10.59
CA ASP A 287 7.26 -12.21 11.45
C ASP A 287 8.16 -13.17 10.63
N LYS A 288 7.68 -13.59 9.45
CA LYS A 288 8.45 -14.48 8.56
C LYS A 288 9.63 -13.78 7.89
N VAL A 289 9.43 -12.56 7.42
CA VAL A 289 10.52 -11.74 6.86
C VAL A 289 11.60 -11.49 7.92
N GLN A 290 11.20 -11.14 9.15
CA GLN A 290 12.10 -10.95 10.27
C GLN A 290 12.95 -12.18 10.55
N ALA A 291 12.31 -13.34 10.64
CA ALA A 291 12.99 -14.59 10.91
C ALA A 291 13.96 -14.99 9.78
N SER A 292 13.53 -14.84 8.51
CA SER A 292 14.33 -15.23 7.35
C SER A 292 15.56 -14.34 7.14
N LEU A 293 15.43 -13.03 7.38
CA LEU A 293 16.50 -12.06 7.18
C LEU A 293 17.28 -11.74 8.46
N GLY A 294 16.90 -12.31 9.62
CA GLY A 294 17.56 -12.05 10.90
C GLY A 294 17.43 -10.61 11.38
N LEU A 295 16.34 -9.91 11.03
CA LEU A 295 16.15 -8.50 11.39
C LEU A 295 15.82 -8.33 12.87
N SER A 296 16.28 -7.23 13.45
CA SER A 296 15.92 -6.86 14.81
C SER A 296 14.50 -6.31 14.92
N ASP A 297 13.97 -6.22 16.14
CA ASP A 297 12.66 -5.62 16.39
C ASP A 297 12.66 -4.12 16.04
N GLU A 298 13.78 -3.42 16.25
CA GLU A 298 13.96 -2.01 15.91
C GLU A 298 13.90 -1.78 14.41
N GLN A 299 14.53 -2.65 13.62
CA GLN A 299 14.52 -2.56 12.15
C GLN A 299 13.11 -2.77 11.57
N LEU A 300 12.28 -3.59 12.22
CA LEU A 300 10.89 -3.83 11.81
C LEU A 300 9.86 -2.90 12.46
N HIS A 301 10.27 -2.13 13.46
CA HIS A 301 9.35 -1.27 14.21
C HIS A 301 8.53 -0.33 13.31
N PRO A 302 9.09 0.38 12.30
CA PRO A 302 8.30 1.28 11.44
C PRO A 302 7.19 0.53 10.69
N SER A 303 7.49 -0.65 10.14
CA SER A 303 6.49 -1.47 9.43
C SER A 303 5.39 -1.99 10.35
N ARG A 304 5.75 -2.44 11.56
CA ARG A 304 4.80 -2.91 12.57
C ARG A 304 3.93 -1.77 13.10
N GLU A 305 4.49 -0.60 13.28
CA GLU A 305 3.79 0.56 13.80
C GLU A 305 2.75 1.08 12.78
N ILE A 306 3.09 1.14 11.50
CA ILE A 306 2.13 1.49 10.44
C ILE A 306 1.01 0.45 10.36
N LEU A 307 1.33 -0.85 10.44
CA LEU A 307 0.30 -1.89 10.50
C LEU A 307 -0.62 -1.70 11.72
N ARG A 308 -0.05 -1.43 12.89
CA ARG A 308 -0.79 -1.27 14.13
C ARG A 308 -1.76 -0.09 14.08
N GLN A 309 -1.32 1.06 13.52
CA GLN A 309 -2.09 2.30 13.51
C GLN A 309 -3.05 2.43 12.34
N TYR A 310 -2.75 1.83 11.19
CA TYR A 310 -3.50 2.06 9.94
C TYR A 310 -4.02 0.79 9.30
N GLY A 311 -3.50 -0.39 9.65
CA GLY A 311 -3.78 -1.63 8.94
C GLY A 311 -3.07 -1.69 7.58
N ASN A 312 -3.50 -2.63 6.74
CA ASN A 312 -2.98 -2.79 5.38
C ASN A 312 -3.80 -1.94 4.40
N MET A 313 -3.27 -0.79 3.99
CA MET A 313 -3.84 0.12 2.99
C MET A 313 -3.34 -0.21 1.57
N SER A 314 -3.05 -1.48 1.29
CA SER A 314 -2.54 -1.96 -0.01
C SER A 314 -1.36 -1.11 -0.51
N SER A 315 -1.39 -0.60 -1.74
CA SER A 315 -0.29 0.13 -2.38
C SER A 315 0.19 1.37 -1.62
N ALA A 316 -0.68 2.02 -0.86
CA ALA A 316 -0.34 3.23 -0.11
C ALA A 316 0.56 2.94 1.11
N THR A 317 0.48 1.74 1.70
CA THR A 317 1.07 1.44 3.02
C THR A 317 2.59 1.65 3.06
N VAL A 318 3.33 1.22 2.04
CA VAL A 318 4.79 1.36 2.01
C VAL A 318 5.22 2.82 2.00
N LEU A 319 4.45 3.72 1.40
CA LEU A 319 4.74 5.15 1.39
C LEU A 319 4.58 5.78 2.79
N PHE A 320 3.67 5.28 3.62
CA PHE A 320 3.58 5.69 5.03
C PHE A 320 4.83 5.29 5.79
N ILE A 321 5.35 4.08 5.59
CA ILE A 321 6.57 3.61 6.24
C ILE A 321 7.77 4.45 5.77
N LEU A 322 7.90 4.70 4.47
CA LEU A 322 8.96 5.54 3.92
C LEU A 322 8.89 6.98 4.44
N ALA A 323 7.69 7.53 4.65
CA ALA A 323 7.51 8.85 5.23
C ALA A 323 7.97 8.92 6.70
N ASP A 324 7.76 7.86 7.48
CA ASP A 324 8.27 7.77 8.86
C ASP A 324 9.80 7.68 8.86
N LEU A 325 10.38 6.80 8.07
CA LEU A 325 11.82 6.67 7.92
C LEU A 325 12.47 7.95 7.41
N LEU A 326 11.79 8.69 6.54
CA LEU A 326 12.28 9.98 6.05
C LEU A 326 12.44 10.99 7.18
N ARG A 327 11.63 10.93 8.24
CA ARG A 327 11.75 11.79 9.41
C ARG A 327 12.86 11.33 10.36
N ASP A 328 12.95 10.03 10.61
CA ASP A 328 13.67 9.46 11.76
C ASP A 328 15.06 8.91 11.40
N ALA A 329 15.30 8.46 10.16
CA ALA A 329 16.58 7.89 9.74
C ALA A 329 17.72 8.93 9.71
N GLY A 330 18.95 8.50 9.91
CA GLY A 330 20.16 9.35 9.79
C GLY A 330 20.50 9.70 8.34
N SER A 331 21.26 10.77 8.15
CA SER A 331 21.79 11.09 6.80
C SER A 331 22.84 10.07 6.40
N GLY A 332 22.70 9.51 5.18
CA GLY A 332 23.56 8.45 4.67
C GLY A 332 23.03 7.03 4.96
N ASP A 333 21.99 6.90 5.79
CA ASP A 333 21.39 5.60 6.06
C ASP A 333 20.87 4.94 4.78
N ARG A 334 21.18 3.65 4.63
CA ARG A 334 20.63 2.81 3.57
C ARG A 334 19.28 2.29 4.00
N VAL A 335 18.30 2.44 3.13
CA VAL A 335 16.92 1.96 3.33
C VAL A 335 16.64 0.88 2.31
N CYS A 336 16.25 -0.31 2.75
CA CYS A 336 15.69 -1.34 1.89
C CYS A 336 14.17 -1.37 2.04
N ALA A 337 13.47 -1.12 0.95
CA ALA A 337 12.02 -1.20 0.89
C ALA A 337 11.58 -2.45 0.14
N MET A 338 10.48 -3.10 0.55
CA MET A 338 9.90 -4.24 -0.16
C MET A 338 8.40 -4.36 0.02
N ALA A 339 7.76 -4.96 -0.98
CA ALA A 339 6.36 -5.34 -0.93
C ALA A 339 6.10 -6.63 -1.70
N PHE A 340 4.99 -7.26 -1.38
CA PHE A 340 4.57 -8.54 -1.92
C PHE A 340 3.18 -8.42 -2.53
N GLY A 341 2.88 -9.22 -3.54
CA GLY A 341 1.56 -9.23 -4.14
C GLY A 341 1.37 -10.37 -5.15
N PRO A 342 0.28 -10.32 -5.91
CA PRO A 342 -0.08 -11.39 -6.85
C PRO A 342 1.06 -11.81 -7.76
N GLY A 343 1.18 -13.18 -8.01
CA GLY A 343 2.16 -13.69 -8.92
C GLY A 343 3.00 -14.89 -8.47
N LEU A 344 3.48 -15.15 -7.22
CA LEU A 344 3.76 -14.19 -6.17
C LEU A 344 4.92 -13.27 -6.62
N THR A 345 4.72 -11.98 -6.49
CA THR A 345 5.73 -10.98 -6.86
C THR A 345 6.37 -10.38 -5.61
N VAL A 346 7.68 -10.24 -5.63
CA VAL A 346 8.46 -9.44 -4.67
C VAL A 346 8.99 -8.21 -5.40
N GLU A 347 8.55 -7.07 -5.00
CA GLU A 347 9.14 -5.78 -5.39
C GLU A 347 10.07 -5.30 -4.28
N SER A 348 11.26 -4.86 -4.67
CA SER A 348 12.24 -4.35 -3.73
C SER A 348 12.91 -3.08 -4.25
N GLY A 349 13.40 -2.24 -3.33
CA GLY A 349 14.09 -1.01 -3.67
C GLY A 349 15.14 -0.65 -2.63
N LEU A 350 16.29 -0.22 -3.10
CA LEU A 350 17.38 0.30 -2.29
C LEU A 350 17.41 1.81 -2.42
N MET A 351 17.45 2.48 -1.30
CA MET A 351 17.40 3.95 -1.21
C MET A 351 18.44 4.46 -0.22
N THR A 352 18.83 5.72 -0.36
CA THR A 352 19.70 6.40 0.60
C THR A 352 19.01 7.65 1.12
N LYS A 353 18.92 7.79 2.44
CA LYS A 353 18.47 9.05 3.03
C LYS A 353 19.56 10.10 2.93
N LEU A 354 19.20 11.27 2.45
CA LEU A 354 20.08 12.42 2.33
C LEU A 354 19.47 13.61 3.06
N THR A 355 20.32 14.38 3.74
CA THR A 355 19.98 15.64 4.42
C THR A 355 21.03 16.68 4.10
N GLY A 356 20.66 17.95 4.13
CA GLY A 356 21.64 19.03 3.97
C GLY A 356 22.18 19.20 2.53
N LEU A 357 21.35 18.90 1.52
CA LEU A 357 21.75 19.01 0.10
C LEU A 357 21.67 20.45 -0.47
N ALA A 358 21.25 21.43 0.33
CA ALA A 358 21.12 22.83 -0.10
C ALA A 358 22.43 23.62 0.05
#